data_8c5f72571f50348dc88302120d5ed439
#
_entry.id   8c5f72571f50348dc88302120d5ed439
#
_cell.length_a   1.000
_cell.length_b   1.000
_cell.length_c   1.000
_cell.angle_alpha   90.00
_cell.angle_beta   90.00
_cell.angle_gamma   90.00
#
_symmetry.space_group_name_H-M   'P 1'
#
loop_
_entity.id
_entity.type
_entity.pdbx_description
1 polymer ?
#
loop_
_entity_poly.entity_id
_entity_poly.type
_entity_poly.pdbx_seq_one_letter_code
_entity_poly.pdbx_strand_id
1 'polypeptide(L)'
;MFRWYEYVVALFVPSIRTTDIMIKVEALTNFTKQALLDRTKAIQALNEEQIQMRKVVIHNRMALDILTAAQGGTCAIIKVECCAYIPDLSGNVSNALDDMKQQVKAMSNENIPFWILSWVKGDWWKTIFTTVIVVLIVLLCGP
;
A
#
# COMPACT_ATOMS: atom_id res chain seq x y z
N MET A 1 -37.12 33.59 -16.25
CA MET A 1 -37.52 33.30 -14.84
C MET A 1 -36.57 32.22 -14.33
N PHE A 2 -35.44 32.61 -13.71
CA PHE A 2 -34.45 31.67 -13.18
C PHE A 2 -35.07 30.94 -11.98
N ARG A 3 -35.17 29.62 -12.07
CA ARG A 3 -35.71 28.81 -10.98
C ARG A 3 -34.65 28.66 -9.90
N TRP A 4 -34.89 29.16 -8.72
CA TRP A 4 -33.98 29.12 -7.56
C TRP A 4 -33.49 27.70 -7.22
N TYR A 5 -34.23 26.65 -7.58
CA TYR A 5 -33.85 25.27 -7.36
C TYR A 5 -32.66 24.84 -8.23
N GLU A 6 -32.41 25.47 -9.38
CA GLU A 6 -31.24 25.16 -10.22
C GLU A 6 -29.92 25.56 -9.52
N TYR A 7 -29.93 26.67 -8.75
CA TYR A 7 -28.81 27.04 -7.92
C TYR A 7 -28.59 26.08 -6.77
N VAL A 8 -29.66 25.59 -6.14
CA VAL A 8 -29.57 24.63 -5.04
C VAL A 8 -29.03 23.28 -5.56
N VAL A 9 -29.53 22.80 -6.70
CA VAL A 9 -29.05 21.59 -7.34
C VAL A 9 -27.58 21.72 -7.77
N ALA A 10 -27.18 22.86 -8.35
CA ALA A 10 -25.80 23.12 -8.76
C ALA A 10 -24.81 23.15 -7.57
N LEU A 11 -25.26 23.57 -6.38
CA LEU A 11 -24.47 23.53 -5.15
C LEU A 11 -24.30 22.11 -4.57
N PHE A 12 -25.32 21.27 -4.72
CA PHE A 12 -25.32 19.91 -4.16
C PHE A 12 -24.70 18.85 -5.08
N VAL A 13 -24.83 19.00 -6.41
CA VAL A 13 -24.27 18.03 -7.38
C VAL A 13 -22.75 17.87 -7.25
N PRO A 14 -21.91 18.92 -7.12
CA PRO A 14 -20.47 18.73 -6.91
C PRO A 14 -20.16 18.06 -5.57
N SER A 15 -20.95 18.29 -4.51
CA SER A 15 -20.76 17.66 -3.21
C SER A 15 -20.95 16.13 -3.29
N ILE A 16 -22.00 15.68 -3.98
CA ILE A 16 -22.29 14.24 -4.18
C ILE A 16 -21.17 13.59 -5.01
N ARG A 17 -20.68 14.25 -6.05
CA ARG A 17 -19.58 13.76 -6.88
C ARG A 17 -18.28 13.63 -6.11
N THR A 18 -17.99 14.60 -5.26
CA THR A 18 -16.78 14.59 -4.41
C THR A 18 -16.81 13.44 -3.41
N THR A 19 -17.96 13.15 -2.82
CA THR A 19 -18.15 12.03 -1.89
C THR A 19 -17.95 10.69 -2.58
N ASP A 20 -18.46 10.50 -3.79
CA ASP A 20 -18.30 9.26 -4.56
C ASP A 20 -16.82 9.03 -4.94
N ILE A 21 -16.11 10.08 -5.32
CA ILE A 21 -14.67 10.03 -5.59
C ILE A 21 -13.89 9.67 -4.32
N MET A 22 -14.21 10.26 -3.18
CA MET A 22 -13.55 9.95 -1.91
C MET A 22 -13.71 8.49 -1.51
N ILE A 23 -14.91 7.93 -1.66
CA ILE A 23 -15.18 6.50 -1.37
C ILE A 23 -14.36 5.60 -2.29
N LYS A 24 -14.27 5.94 -3.58
CA LYS A 24 -13.50 5.16 -4.55
C LYS A 24 -12.00 5.23 -4.28
N VAL A 25 -11.49 6.40 -3.89
CA VAL A 25 -10.08 6.60 -3.51
C VAL A 25 -9.75 5.81 -2.24
N GLU A 26 -10.61 5.83 -1.24
CA GLU A 26 -10.43 5.05 0.00
C GLU A 26 -10.39 3.54 -0.30
N ALA A 27 -11.31 3.04 -1.12
CA ALA A 27 -11.33 1.65 -1.53
C ALA A 27 -10.07 1.26 -2.30
N LEU A 28 -9.60 2.11 -3.23
CA LEU A 28 -8.35 1.91 -3.97
C LEU A 28 -7.14 1.89 -3.03
N THR A 29 -7.07 2.82 -2.08
CA THR A 29 -6.00 2.90 -1.09
C THR A 29 -5.93 1.62 -0.24
N ASN A 30 -7.07 1.13 0.24
CA ASN A 30 -7.14 -0.10 1.02
C ASN A 30 -6.75 -1.33 0.20
N PHE A 31 -7.20 -1.42 -1.05
CA PHE A 31 -6.80 -2.49 -1.96
C PHE A 31 -5.29 -2.46 -2.24
N THR A 32 -4.74 -1.28 -2.55
CA THR A 32 -3.30 -1.10 -2.83
C THR A 32 -2.46 -1.47 -1.62
N LYS A 33 -2.86 -1.03 -0.43
CA LYS A 33 -2.21 -1.36 0.84
C LYS A 33 -2.15 -2.88 1.06
N GLN A 34 -3.28 -3.56 0.89
CA GLN A 34 -3.34 -5.03 1.04
C GLN A 34 -2.44 -5.72 0.03
N ALA A 35 -2.51 -5.33 -1.24
CA ALA A 35 -1.67 -5.89 -2.30
C ALA A 35 -0.17 -5.67 -2.04
N LEU A 36 0.22 -4.51 -1.52
CA LEU A 36 1.61 -4.23 -1.14
C LEU A 36 2.07 -5.10 0.02
N LEU A 37 1.25 -5.28 1.05
CA LEU A 37 1.58 -6.15 2.19
C LEU A 37 1.76 -7.61 1.77
N ASP A 38 0.91 -8.12 0.90
CA ASP A 38 0.99 -9.49 0.43
C ASP A 38 2.24 -9.71 -0.44
N ARG A 39 2.56 -8.75 -1.31
CA ARG A 39 3.81 -8.76 -2.09
C ARG A 39 5.04 -8.68 -1.22
N THR A 40 5.02 -7.85 -0.19
CA THR A 40 6.13 -7.72 0.77
C THR A 40 6.40 -9.06 1.47
N LYS A 41 5.36 -9.77 1.91
CA LYS A 41 5.50 -11.10 2.51
C LYS A 41 6.06 -12.13 1.53
N ALA A 42 5.58 -12.13 0.29
CA ALA A 42 6.05 -13.05 -0.74
C ALA A 42 7.54 -12.81 -1.06
N ILE A 43 7.96 -11.56 -1.22
CA ILE A 43 9.36 -11.21 -1.48
C ILE A 43 10.23 -11.56 -0.27
N GLN A 44 9.75 -11.35 0.94
CA GLN A 44 10.48 -11.73 2.15
C GLN A 44 10.73 -13.25 2.19
N ALA A 45 9.73 -14.06 1.92
CA ALA A 45 9.86 -15.52 1.86
C ALA A 45 10.88 -15.96 0.78
N LEU A 46 10.81 -15.36 -0.42
CA LEU A 46 11.76 -15.63 -1.49
C LEU A 46 13.21 -15.22 -1.11
N ASN A 47 13.38 -14.10 -0.41
CA ASN A 47 14.68 -13.66 0.05
C ASN A 47 15.28 -14.64 1.08
N GLU A 48 14.47 -15.14 1.99
CA GLU A 48 14.89 -16.15 2.97
C GLU A 48 15.29 -17.46 2.28
N GLU A 49 14.51 -17.93 1.30
CA GLU A 49 14.83 -19.11 0.51
C GLU A 49 16.13 -18.91 -0.28
N GLN A 50 16.33 -17.78 -0.89
CA GLN A 50 17.54 -17.45 -1.63
C GLN A 50 18.79 -17.44 -0.73
N ILE A 51 18.68 -16.94 0.50
CA ILE A 51 19.77 -17.00 1.49
C ILE A 51 20.15 -18.44 1.81
N GLN A 52 19.16 -19.33 1.99
CA GLN A 52 19.40 -20.74 2.26
C GLN A 52 20.05 -21.45 1.06
N MET A 53 19.50 -21.23 -0.16
CA MET A 53 20.08 -21.78 -1.39
C MET A 53 21.56 -21.32 -1.57
N ARG A 54 21.84 -20.05 -1.34
CA ARG A 54 23.22 -19.52 -1.42
C ARG A 54 24.16 -20.27 -0.46
N LYS A 55 23.73 -20.49 0.79
CA LYS A 55 24.53 -21.25 1.76
C LYS A 55 24.80 -22.68 1.27
N VAL A 56 23.78 -23.37 0.77
CA VAL A 56 23.92 -24.73 0.24
C VAL A 56 24.89 -24.77 -0.94
N VAL A 57 24.75 -23.85 -1.88
CA VAL A 57 25.65 -23.76 -3.05
C VAL A 57 27.09 -23.51 -2.64
N ILE A 58 27.34 -22.60 -1.70
CA ILE A 58 28.69 -22.33 -1.18
C ILE A 58 29.27 -23.55 -0.47
N HIS A 59 28.50 -24.24 0.38
CA HIS A 59 28.95 -25.44 1.08
C HIS A 59 29.26 -26.58 0.10
N ASN A 60 28.41 -26.81 -0.91
CA ASN A 60 28.64 -27.85 -1.92
C ASN A 60 29.90 -27.55 -2.73
N ARG A 61 30.12 -26.27 -3.09
CA ARG A 61 31.36 -25.87 -3.76
C ARG A 61 32.58 -26.14 -2.90
N MET A 62 32.54 -25.77 -1.61
CA MET A 62 33.65 -26.00 -0.70
C MET A 62 33.91 -27.49 -0.54
N ALA A 63 32.88 -28.33 -0.42
CA ALA A 63 33.04 -29.79 -0.36
C ALA A 63 33.68 -30.34 -1.65
N LEU A 64 33.26 -29.89 -2.81
CA LEU A 64 33.87 -30.26 -4.10
C LEU A 64 35.31 -29.83 -4.21
N ASP A 65 35.65 -28.61 -3.78
CA ASP A 65 37.05 -28.13 -3.80
C ASP A 65 37.93 -28.95 -2.87
N ILE A 66 37.45 -29.40 -1.72
CA ILE A 66 38.16 -30.32 -0.82
C ILE A 66 38.39 -31.67 -1.49
N LEU A 67 37.34 -32.27 -2.08
CA LEU A 67 37.42 -33.56 -2.74
C LEU A 67 38.34 -33.56 -3.95
N THR A 68 38.45 -32.44 -4.66
CA THR A 68 39.29 -32.30 -5.85
C THR A 68 40.63 -31.61 -5.60
N ALA A 69 40.97 -31.35 -4.35
CA ALA A 69 42.17 -30.64 -3.97
C ALA A 69 43.44 -31.26 -4.53
N ALA A 70 43.56 -32.60 -4.58
CA ALA A 70 44.67 -33.33 -5.17
C ALA A 70 44.86 -33.07 -6.68
N GLN A 71 43.82 -32.59 -7.35
CA GLN A 71 43.79 -32.27 -8.80
C GLN A 71 43.81 -30.76 -9.06
N GLY A 72 44.09 -29.96 -8.03
CA GLY A 72 44.12 -28.48 -8.12
C GLY A 72 42.81 -27.79 -7.89
N GLY A 73 41.79 -28.49 -7.35
CA GLY A 73 40.46 -27.95 -7.07
C GLY A 73 39.48 -28.04 -8.26
N THR A 74 38.23 -27.75 -7.99
CA THR A 74 37.14 -27.84 -8.97
C THR A 74 37.39 -26.98 -10.21
N CYS A 75 37.97 -25.78 -10.06
CA CYS A 75 38.28 -24.86 -11.16
C CYS A 75 39.37 -25.38 -12.10
N ALA A 76 40.36 -26.12 -11.58
CA ALA A 76 41.40 -26.74 -12.38
C ALA A 76 40.86 -27.85 -13.29
N ILE A 77 39.81 -28.55 -12.84
CA ILE A 77 39.19 -29.65 -13.56
C ILE A 77 38.22 -29.12 -14.66
N ILE A 78 37.39 -28.14 -14.30
CA ILE A 78 36.34 -27.63 -15.18
C ILE A 78 36.91 -26.72 -16.29
N LYS A 79 38.03 -26.05 -16.04
CA LYS A 79 38.76 -25.19 -16.99
C LYS A 79 38.02 -24.00 -17.63
N VAL A 80 36.76 -23.80 -17.37
CA VAL A 80 35.91 -22.75 -17.95
C VAL A 80 35.16 -22.06 -16.84
N GLU A 81 35.16 -20.73 -16.81
CA GLU A 81 34.37 -19.81 -15.95
C GLU A 81 33.94 -20.38 -14.57
N CYS A 82 34.86 -21.06 -13.90
CA CYS A 82 34.59 -21.76 -12.64
C CYS A 82 34.40 -20.80 -11.46
N CYS A 83 34.88 -19.57 -11.55
CA CYS A 83 34.83 -18.59 -10.46
C CYS A 83 33.58 -17.71 -10.60
N ALA A 84 32.39 -18.26 -10.39
CA ALA A 84 31.17 -17.48 -10.26
C ALA A 84 31.16 -16.80 -8.89
N TYR A 85 31.20 -15.47 -8.88
CA TYR A 85 30.90 -14.68 -7.69
C TYR A 85 29.39 -14.53 -7.54
N ILE A 86 28.84 -15.03 -6.44
CA ILE A 86 27.41 -14.86 -6.11
C ILE A 86 27.34 -13.72 -5.10
N PRO A 87 26.92 -12.49 -5.51
CA PRO A 87 26.82 -11.36 -4.60
C PRO A 87 25.77 -11.62 -3.54
N ASP A 88 26.00 -11.11 -2.33
CA ASP A 88 24.99 -11.13 -1.27
C ASP A 88 24.18 -9.84 -1.31
N LEU A 89 22.99 -9.91 -1.90
CA LEU A 89 22.07 -8.78 -2.01
C LEU A 89 20.95 -8.85 -0.96
N SER A 90 20.99 -9.78 -0.03
CA SER A 90 19.94 -10.00 0.98
C SER A 90 19.69 -8.74 1.83
N GLY A 91 20.74 -8.00 2.16
CA GLY A 91 20.64 -6.74 2.90
C GLY A 91 19.90 -5.66 2.12
N ASN A 92 20.18 -5.52 0.82
CA ASN A 92 19.51 -4.54 -0.03
C ASN A 92 18.01 -4.85 -0.17
N VAL A 93 17.67 -6.13 -0.33
CA VAL A 93 16.30 -6.58 -0.39
C VAL A 93 15.56 -6.32 0.93
N SER A 94 16.20 -6.62 2.06
CA SER A 94 15.62 -6.37 3.39
C SER A 94 15.36 -4.89 3.64
N ASN A 95 16.29 -4.02 3.28
CA ASN A 95 16.10 -2.57 3.40
C ASN A 95 14.93 -2.07 2.54
N ALA A 96 14.84 -2.52 1.29
CA ALA A 96 13.73 -2.16 0.39
C ALA A 96 12.37 -2.67 0.93
N LEU A 97 12.34 -3.84 1.57
CA LEU A 97 11.14 -4.37 2.21
C LEU A 97 10.71 -3.54 3.42
N ASP A 98 11.67 -3.07 4.22
CA ASP A 98 11.37 -2.22 5.38
C ASP A 98 10.90 -0.83 4.96
N ASP A 99 11.48 -0.25 3.90
CA ASP A 99 10.99 0.99 3.29
C ASP A 99 9.54 0.84 2.79
N MET A 100 9.21 -0.26 2.11
CA MET A 100 7.84 -0.54 1.69
C MET A 100 6.88 -0.67 2.87
N LYS A 101 7.28 -1.35 3.95
CA LYS A 101 6.48 -1.45 5.18
C LYS A 101 6.22 -0.08 5.81
N GLN A 102 7.24 0.80 5.84
CA GLN A 102 7.09 2.15 6.34
C GLN A 102 6.13 2.98 5.49
N GLN A 103 6.22 2.91 4.16
CA GLN A 103 5.31 3.59 3.24
C GLN A 103 3.86 3.12 3.42
N VAL A 104 3.65 1.81 3.55
CA VAL A 104 2.31 1.25 3.83
C VAL A 104 1.77 1.73 5.18
N LYS A 105 2.63 1.83 6.20
CA LYS A 105 2.27 2.36 7.51
C LYS A 105 1.93 3.85 7.45
N ALA A 106 2.67 4.65 6.67
CA ALA A 106 2.38 6.06 6.44
C ALA A 106 1.00 6.25 5.79
N MET A 107 0.68 5.48 4.75
CA MET A 107 -0.66 5.47 4.12
C MET A 107 -1.78 5.10 5.11
N SER A 108 -1.46 4.37 6.17
CA SER A 108 -2.43 4.02 7.21
C SER A 108 -2.63 5.12 8.26
N ASN A 109 -1.65 6.01 8.39
CA ASN A 109 -1.65 7.05 9.43
C ASN A 109 -2.29 8.37 8.95
N GLU A 110 -2.58 8.51 7.66
CA GLU A 110 -3.38 9.61 7.11
C GLU A 110 -4.89 9.41 7.35
N ASN A 111 -5.24 8.74 8.43
CA ASN A 111 -6.62 8.68 8.86
C ASN A 111 -7.05 10.10 9.25
N ILE A 112 -7.95 10.67 8.45
CA ILE A 112 -8.79 11.79 8.92
C ILE A 112 -9.25 11.41 10.33
N PRO A 113 -8.99 12.26 11.35
CA PRO A 113 -9.28 11.90 12.73
C PRO A 113 -10.73 11.39 12.82
N PHE A 114 -10.91 10.25 13.45
CA PHE A 114 -12.20 9.55 13.57
C PHE A 114 -13.34 10.47 14.03
N TRP A 115 -13.03 11.50 14.79
CA TRP A 115 -14.01 12.50 15.23
C TRP A 115 -14.55 13.34 14.05
N ILE A 116 -13.73 13.66 13.02
CA ILE A 116 -14.19 14.36 11.82
C ILE A 116 -15.08 13.43 10.98
N LEU A 117 -14.69 12.15 10.84
CA LEU A 117 -15.50 11.16 10.12
C LEU A 117 -16.84 10.89 10.82
N SER A 118 -16.84 10.81 12.14
CA SER A 118 -18.06 10.66 12.94
C SER A 118 -18.93 11.91 12.86
N TRP A 119 -18.30 13.07 12.73
CA TRP A 119 -19.00 14.36 12.58
C TRP A 119 -19.71 14.46 11.20
N VAL A 120 -19.09 13.98 10.14
CA VAL A 120 -19.64 13.99 8.77
C VAL A 120 -20.62 12.83 8.55
N LYS A 121 -20.39 11.67 9.18
CA LYS A 121 -21.28 10.48 9.09
C LYS A 121 -22.48 10.49 10.03
N GLY A 122 -22.48 11.39 11.02
CA GLY A 122 -23.59 11.46 11.98
C GLY A 122 -24.88 11.97 11.32
N ASP A 123 -25.98 11.25 11.51
CA ASP A 123 -27.32 11.65 11.01
C ASP A 123 -27.83 13.00 11.56
N TRP A 124 -27.13 13.58 12.56
CA TRP A 124 -27.44 14.88 13.11
C TRP A 124 -27.30 16.04 12.12
N TRP A 125 -26.41 15.91 11.12
CA TRP A 125 -26.30 16.85 10.00
C TRP A 125 -27.59 16.96 9.21
N LYS A 126 -28.24 15.83 8.93
CA LYS A 126 -29.54 15.79 8.23
C LYS A 126 -30.59 16.51 9.04
N THR A 127 -30.60 16.30 10.35
CA THR A 127 -31.55 16.94 11.27
C THR A 127 -31.35 18.45 11.32
N ILE A 128 -30.11 18.93 11.44
CA ILE A 128 -29.84 20.37 11.42
C ILE A 128 -30.22 20.98 10.06
N PHE A 129 -29.86 20.32 8.96
CA PHE A 129 -30.14 20.82 7.62
C PHE A 129 -31.65 20.90 7.35
N THR A 130 -32.41 19.88 7.73
CA THR A 130 -33.88 19.91 7.63
C THR A 130 -34.47 20.97 8.53
N THR A 131 -33.98 21.16 9.74
CA THR A 131 -34.49 22.20 10.66
C THR A 131 -34.24 23.61 10.09
N VAL A 132 -33.04 23.86 9.57
CA VAL A 132 -32.66 25.14 8.95
C VAL A 132 -33.54 25.42 7.73
N ILE A 133 -33.80 24.41 6.88
CA ILE A 133 -34.66 24.56 5.68
C ILE A 133 -36.08 24.85 6.11
N VAL A 134 -36.62 24.14 7.09
CA VAL A 134 -37.98 24.39 7.60
C VAL A 134 -38.11 25.80 8.16
N VAL A 135 -37.15 26.26 8.98
CA VAL A 135 -37.16 27.63 9.50
C VAL A 135 -37.08 28.67 8.39
N LEU A 136 -36.26 28.46 7.35
CA LEU A 136 -36.16 29.35 6.20
C LEU A 136 -37.49 29.39 5.42
N ILE A 137 -38.15 28.26 5.22
CA ILE A 137 -39.45 28.19 4.54
C ILE A 137 -40.52 28.95 5.36
N VAL A 138 -40.51 28.79 6.68
CA VAL A 138 -41.46 29.49 7.55
C VAL A 138 -41.22 31.00 7.54
N LEU A 139 -39.94 31.45 7.52
CA LEU A 139 -39.60 32.87 7.45
C LEU A 139 -39.92 33.51 6.08
N LEU A 140 -39.88 32.72 5.00
CA LEU A 140 -40.17 33.20 3.65
C LEU A 140 -41.63 33.10 3.26
N CYS A 141 -42.40 32.20 3.89
CA CYS A 141 -43.82 31.98 3.63
C CYS A 141 -44.72 32.44 4.77
N GLY A 142 -44.16 32.96 5.87
CA GLY A 142 -44.94 33.59 6.94
C GLY A 142 -45.48 34.94 6.50
N PRO A 143 -46.71 35.31 6.94
CA PRO A 143 -47.41 36.50 6.49
C PRO A 143 -46.73 37.80 6.89
#